data_f372a0aea767555bba9ae8a9cb8d958f
#
_entry.id   f372a0aea767555bba9ae8a9cb8d958f
#
_cell.length_a   1.000
_cell.length_b   1.000
_cell.length_c   1.000
_cell.angle_alpha   90.00
_cell.angle_beta   90.00
_cell.angle_gamma   90.00
#
_symmetry.space_group_name_H-M   'P 1'
#
loop_
_entity.id
_entity.type
_entity.pdbx_description
1 polymer ?
#
loop_
_entity_poly.entity_id
_entity_poly.type
_entity_poly.pdbx_seq_one_letter_code
_entity_poly.pdbx_strand_id
1 'polypeptide(L)'
;MGILCKAACDNTVGVILPCSTIRNYDEDRRDALAVSEKYGIESRTVDLTEARNTIACSIGEAVKLTADALSNIAPRLRMTALYAIAASENRLVAGTGNRSEAYVGYFTKWGDGAHDFNPIADLTVTEIYEFLEALKAPEMILRKAPSAALFDGQTDEQEMGVTYAQLDAHIRGEQIEEEKKNRIEQMHAASEHKRRGIVKYEKD
;
A
#
# COMPACT_ATOMS: atom_id res chain seq x y z
N MET A 1 -3.01 -9.89 -2.42
CA MET A 1 -3.65 -10.01 -1.10
C MET A 1 -5.06 -10.60 -1.17
N GLY A 2 -6.04 -9.97 -1.79
CA GLY A 2 -7.44 -10.46 -1.81
C GLY A 2 -7.59 -11.91 -2.25
N ILE A 3 -6.84 -12.37 -3.26
CA ILE A 3 -6.85 -13.76 -3.73
C ILE A 3 -6.43 -14.73 -2.62
N LEU A 4 -5.38 -14.40 -1.87
CA LEU A 4 -4.89 -15.23 -0.76
C LEU A 4 -5.90 -15.31 0.38
N CYS A 5 -6.45 -14.15 0.77
CA CYS A 5 -7.48 -14.10 1.81
C CYS A 5 -8.69 -14.94 1.41
N LYS A 6 -9.15 -14.82 0.15
CA LYS A 6 -10.29 -15.60 -0.36
C LYS A 6 -10.00 -17.10 -0.40
N ALA A 7 -8.78 -17.49 -0.78
CA ALA A 7 -8.38 -18.91 -0.76
C ALA A 7 -8.35 -19.50 0.66
N ALA A 8 -8.04 -18.68 1.67
CA ALA A 8 -8.00 -19.08 3.07
C ALA A 8 -9.35 -18.97 3.78
N CYS A 9 -10.20 -18.03 3.37
CA CYS A 9 -11.47 -17.71 4.04
C CYS A 9 -12.52 -17.25 3.02
N ASP A 10 -13.60 -17.99 2.92
CA ASP A 10 -14.71 -17.65 2.01
C ASP A 10 -15.37 -16.30 2.35
N ASN A 11 -15.35 -15.91 3.62
CA ASN A 11 -15.91 -14.67 4.11
C ASN A 11 -14.93 -13.47 3.93
N THR A 12 -14.30 -13.38 2.76
CA THR A 12 -13.41 -12.27 2.40
C THR A 12 -14.18 -11.20 1.64
N VAL A 13 -14.00 -9.94 2.02
CA VAL A 13 -14.58 -8.75 1.37
C VAL A 13 -13.46 -7.82 0.92
N GLY A 14 -13.53 -7.40 -0.34
CA GLY A 14 -12.69 -6.33 -0.88
C GLY A 14 -13.40 -4.97 -0.75
N VAL A 15 -12.70 -3.94 -0.30
CA VAL A 15 -13.25 -2.59 -0.21
C VAL A 15 -12.46 -1.65 -1.11
N ILE A 16 -13.16 -1.06 -2.08
CA ILE A 16 -12.60 -0.08 -3.02
C ILE A 16 -12.86 1.30 -2.43
N LEU A 17 -11.80 2.05 -2.16
CA LEU A 17 -11.84 3.31 -1.42
C LEU A 17 -11.27 4.47 -2.24
N PRO A 18 -12.04 5.00 -3.22
CA PRO A 18 -11.65 6.24 -3.90
C PRO A 18 -11.41 7.35 -2.88
N CYS A 19 -10.34 8.12 -3.07
CA CYS A 19 -9.99 9.19 -2.14
C CYS A 19 -9.31 10.38 -2.84
N SER A 20 -9.49 10.51 -4.16
CA SER A 20 -8.99 11.64 -4.94
C SER A 20 -9.63 11.66 -6.32
N THR A 21 -9.46 12.77 -7.04
CA THR A 21 -9.94 12.99 -8.41
C THR A 21 -8.92 12.54 -9.48
N ILE A 22 -7.95 11.68 -9.13
CA ILE A 22 -6.89 11.25 -10.04
C ILE A 22 -7.45 10.36 -11.15
N ARG A 23 -6.97 10.55 -12.39
CA ARG A 23 -7.47 9.90 -13.61
C ARG A 23 -7.42 8.37 -13.62
N ASN A 24 -6.55 7.74 -12.85
CA ASN A 24 -6.37 6.29 -12.83
C ASN A 24 -7.41 5.55 -11.98
N TYR A 25 -8.32 6.27 -11.30
CA TYR A 25 -9.33 5.64 -10.46
C TYR A 25 -10.21 4.62 -11.20
N ASP A 26 -10.66 4.95 -12.39
CA ASP A 26 -11.52 4.06 -13.18
C ASP A 26 -10.78 2.79 -13.62
N GLU A 27 -9.48 2.89 -13.87
CA GLU A 27 -8.64 1.73 -14.21
C GLU A 27 -8.41 0.85 -12.97
N ASP A 28 -7.98 1.42 -11.86
CA ASP A 28 -7.77 0.70 -10.60
C ASP A 28 -9.06 0.03 -10.11
N ARG A 29 -10.19 0.71 -10.28
CA ARG A 29 -11.51 0.14 -9.96
C ARG A 29 -11.87 -1.03 -10.85
N ARG A 30 -11.64 -0.93 -12.17
CA ARG A 30 -11.87 -2.04 -13.11
C ARG A 30 -11.02 -3.25 -12.77
N ASP A 31 -9.74 -3.04 -12.47
CA ASP A 31 -8.81 -4.07 -12.09
C ASP A 31 -9.27 -4.79 -10.80
N ALA A 32 -9.66 -4.03 -9.80
CA ALA A 32 -10.17 -4.55 -8.53
C ALA A 32 -11.46 -5.37 -8.74
N LEU A 33 -12.40 -4.88 -9.56
CA LEU A 33 -13.64 -5.59 -9.88
C LEU A 33 -13.38 -6.86 -10.68
N ALA A 34 -12.46 -6.84 -11.65
CA ALA A 34 -12.10 -8.03 -12.44
C ALA A 34 -11.48 -9.13 -11.56
N VAL A 35 -10.64 -8.76 -10.60
CA VAL A 35 -10.11 -9.71 -9.60
C VAL A 35 -11.24 -10.23 -8.73
N SER A 36 -12.11 -9.36 -8.24
CA SER A 36 -13.23 -9.74 -7.38
C SER A 36 -14.18 -10.72 -8.06
N GLU A 37 -14.53 -10.46 -9.31
CA GLU A 37 -15.37 -11.35 -10.14
C GLU A 37 -14.70 -12.71 -10.38
N LYS A 38 -13.44 -12.69 -10.82
CA LYS A 38 -12.69 -13.92 -11.14
C LYS A 38 -12.57 -14.88 -9.95
N TYR A 39 -12.39 -14.34 -8.75
CA TYR A 39 -12.14 -15.16 -7.54
C TYR A 39 -13.34 -15.22 -6.58
N GLY A 40 -14.49 -14.68 -6.96
CA GLY A 40 -15.69 -14.70 -6.13
C GLY A 40 -15.55 -13.91 -4.82
N ILE A 41 -14.82 -12.78 -4.86
CA ILE A 41 -14.65 -11.89 -3.70
C ILE A 41 -15.78 -10.87 -3.70
N GLU A 42 -16.56 -10.80 -2.62
CA GLU A 42 -17.50 -9.70 -2.45
C GLU A 42 -16.73 -8.36 -2.48
N SER A 43 -17.21 -7.38 -3.25
CA SER A 43 -16.58 -6.06 -3.31
C SER A 43 -17.57 -4.95 -3.00
N ARG A 44 -17.09 -3.94 -2.27
CA ARG A 44 -17.84 -2.75 -1.89
C ARG A 44 -17.06 -1.50 -2.25
N THR A 45 -17.76 -0.42 -2.60
CA THR A 45 -17.13 0.87 -2.88
C THR A 45 -17.61 1.90 -1.86
N VAL A 46 -16.65 2.59 -1.23
CA VAL A 46 -16.92 3.72 -0.32
C VAL A 46 -16.05 4.90 -0.78
N ASP A 47 -16.68 5.91 -1.35
CA ASP A 47 -15.97 7.10 -1.83
C ASP A 47 -15.61 8.03 -0.66
N LEU A 48 -14.31 8.28 -0.48
CA LEU A 48 -13.75 9.13 0.57
C LEU A 48 -13.27 10.51 0.04
N THR A 49 -13.56 10.82 -1.22
CA THR A 49 -13.06 12.04 -1.87
C THR A 49 -13.51 13.31 -1.16
N GLU A 50 -14.79 13.39 -0.80
CA GLU A 50 -15.34 14.55 -0.09
C GLU A 50 -14.74 14.67 1.32
N ALA A 51 -14.63 13.56 2.06
CA ALA A 51 -14.01 13.53 3.39
C ALA A 51 -12.57 14.01 3.35
N ARG A 52 -11.79 13.56 2.36
CA ARG A 52 -10.40 14.01 2.15
C ARG A 52 -10.33 15.51 1.90
N ASN A 53 -11.18 16.02 1.01
CA ASN A 53 -11.19 17.44 0.65
C ASN A 53 -11.57 18.31 1.85
N THR A 54 -12.56 17.89 2.62
CA THR A 54 -12.99 18.59 3.84
C THR A 54 -11.86 18.66 4.87
N ILE A 55 -11.19 17.54 5.15
CA ILE A 55 -10.06 17.52 6.09
C ILE A 55 -8.90 18.38 5.58
N ALA A 56 -8.56 18.29 4.29
CA ALA A 56 -7.49 19.09 3.71
C ALA A 56 -7.79 20.60 3.79
N CYS A 57 -9.03 21.00 3.54
CA CYS A 57 -9.48 22.38 3.68
C CYS A 57 -9.35 22.87 5.13
N SER A 58 -9.90 22.12 6.09
CA SER A 58 -9.86 22.49 7.52
C SER A 58 -8.43 22.62 8.06
N ILE A 59 -7.52 21.72 7.66
CA ILE A 59 -6.10 21.81 8.04
C ILE A 59 -5.44 23.03 7.37
N GLY A 60 -5.81 23.30 6.09
CA GLY A 60 -5.29 24.41 5.31
C GLY A 60 -5.58 25.79 5.91
N GLU A 61 -6.65 25.92 6.70
CA GLU A 61 -6.95 27.14 7.47
C GLU A 61 -5.95 27.38 8.62
N ALA A 62 -5.34 26.33 9.14
CA ALA A 62 -4.41 26.42 10.26
C ALA A 62 -2.93 26.42 9.83
N VAL A 63 -2.57 25.62 8.79
CA VAL A 63 -1.20 25.47 8.32
C VAL A 63 -1.14 25.29 6.80
N LYS A 64 -0.03 25.72 6.18
CA LYS A 64 0.23 25.41 4.76
C LYS A 64 0.62 23.94 4.62
N LEU A 65 -0.24 23.13 4.03
CA LEU A 65 0.05 21.74 3.73
C LEU A 65 1.12 21.61 2.65
N THR A 66 2.09 20.72 2.87
CA THR A 66 3.02 20.26 1.83
C THR A 66 2.33 19.21 0.95
N ALA A 67 2.86 18.95 -0.25
CA ALA A 67 2.34 17.92 -1.14
C ALA A 67 2.33 16.53 -0.46
N ASP A 68 3.42 16.18 0.22
CA ASP A 68 3.55 14.91 0.95
C ASP A 68 2.53 14.79 2.10
N ALA A 69 2.32 15.87 2.87
CA ALA A 69 1.32 15.85 3.92
C ALA A 69 -0.09 15.65 3.36
N LEU A 70 -0.40 16.29 2.23
CA LEU A 70 -1.69 16.20 1.55
C LEU A 70 -1.91 14.79 0.95
N SER A 71 -0.89 14.18 0.35
CA SER A 71 -0.98 12.82 -0.21
C SER A 71 -1.21 11.77 0.87
N ASN A 72 -0.58 11.93 2.03
CA ASN A 72 -0.70 11.01 3.17
C ASN A 72 -2.05 11.08 3.92
N ILE A 73 -2.95 12.01 3.59
CA ILE A 73 -4.31 12.01 4.12
C ILE A 73 -5.10 10.81 3.59
N ALA A 74 -4.98 10.51 2.29
CA ALA A 74 -5.76 9.45 1.64
C ALA A 74 -5.52 8.05 2.24
N PRO A 75 -4.28 7.54 2.41
CA PRO A 75 -4.05 6.25 3.04
C PRO A 75 -4.59 6.17 4.48
N ARG A 76 -4.50 7.27 5.25
CA ARG A 76 -5.03 7.30 6.62
C ARG A 76 -6.55 7.28 6.67
N LEU A 77 -7.24 7.95 5.74
CA LEU A 77 -8.70 7.86 5.62
C LEU A 77 -9.15 6.47 5.19
N ARG A 78 -8.43 5.84 4.25
CA ARG A 78 -8.70 4.45 3.86
C ARG A 78 -8.57 3.51 5.04
N MET A 79 -7.52 3.64 5.83
CA MET A 79 -7.34 2.87 7.06
C MET A 79 -8.53 3.07 8.02
N THR A 80 -8.90 4.31 8.28
CA THR A 80 -10.03 4.64 9.17
C THR A 80 -11.33 3.98 8.69
N ALA A 81 -11.64 4.06 7.38
CA ALA A 81 -12.83 3.44 6.81
C ALA A 81 -12.79 1.91 6.88
N LEU A 82 -11.65 1.29 6.59
CA LEU A 82 -11.46 -0.16 6.67
C LEU A 82 -11.69 -0.67 8.10
N TYR A 83 -11.09 -0.03 9.10
CA TYR A 83 -11.27 -0.43 10.48
C TYR A 83 -12.70 -0.17 11.01
N ALA A 84 -13.36 0.89 10.53
CA ALA A 84 -14.78 1.13 10.87
C ALA A 84 -15.70 0.02 10.31
N ILE A 85 -15.47 -0.40 9.06
CA ILE A 85 -16.20 -1.50 8.42
C ILE A 85 -15.87 -2.82 9.14
N ALA A 86 -14.60 -3.10 9.37
CA ALA A 86 -14.14 -4.32 10.02
C ALA A 86 -14.72 -4.48 11.42
N ALA A 87 -14.68 -3.43 12.24
CA ALA A 87 -15.27 -3.43 13.58
C ALA A 87 -16.78 -3.64 13.55
N SER A 88 -17.50 -3.04 12.58
CA SER A 88 -18.95 -3.18 12.44
C SER A 88 -19.38 -4.61 12.08
N GLU A 89 -18.51 -5.36 11.40
CA GLU A 89 -18.81 -6.70 10.88
C GLU A 89 -18.00 -7.81 11.55
N ASN A 90 -17.28 -7.50 12.63
CA ASN A 90 -16.40 -8.43 13.34
C ASN A 90 -15.38 -9.10 12.40
N ARG A 91 -14.63 -8.30 11.65
CA ARG A 91 -13.62 -8.70 10.68
C ARG A 91 -12.24 -8.21 11.09
N LEU A 92 -11.22 -8.79 10.49
CA LEU A 92 -9.83 -8.31 10.54
C LEU A 92 -9.46 -7.57 9.26
N VAL A 93 -8.57 -6.59 9.37
CA VAL A 93 -8.01 -5.85 8.24
C VAL A 93 -6.71 -6.52 7.80
N ALA A 94 -6.67 -6.97 6.52
CA ALA A 94 -5.48 -7.54 5.92
C ALA A 94 -4.57 -6.44 5.38
N GLY A 95 -3.29 -6.47 5.75
CA GLY A 95 -2.24 -5.62 5.21
C GLY A 95 -1.86 -6.00 3.77
N THR A 96 -1.45 -5.02 2.99
CA THR A 96 -1.10 -5.19 1.57
C THR A 96 0.35 -4.82 1.26
N GLY A 97 1.09 -4.27 2.22
CA GLY A 97 2.49 -3.91 2.06
C GLY A 97 3.39 -5.16 1.98
N ASN A 98 4.42 -5.09 1.17
CA ASN A 98 5.39 -6.16 0.95
C ASN A 98 6.73 -5.87 1.64
N ARG A 99 7.68 -6.83 1.58
CA ARG A 99 9.00 -6.71 2.19
C ARG A 99 9.82 -5.56 1.58
N SER A 100 9.75 -5.39 0.26
CA SER A 100 10.51 -4.36 -0.45
C SER A 100 10.05 -2.96 -0.04
N GLU A 101 8.74 -2.72 -0.02
CA GLU A 101 8.14 -1.46 0.47
C GLU A 101 8.49 -1.23 1.94
N ALA A 102 8.35 -2.24 2.78
CA ALA A 102 8.68 -2.15 4.21
C ALA A 102 10.15 -1.83 4.44
N TYR A 103 11.07 -2.40 3.63
CA TYR A 103 12.51 -2.19 3.76
C TYR A 103 12.88 -0.72 3.60
N VAL A 104 12.38 -0.05 2.57
CA VAL A 104 12.65 1.37 2.31
C VAL A 104 11.64 2.32 2.95
N GLY A 105 10.61 1.78 3.65
CA GLY A 105 9.56 2.56 4.28
C GLY A 105 8.60 3.22 3.29
N TYR A 106 8.41 2.62 2.11
CA TYR A 106 7.50 3.11 1.08
C TYR A 106 6.04 2.75 1.41
N PHE A 107 5.57 3.30 2.50
CA PHE A 107 4.20 3.22 3.00
C PHE A 107 3.89 4.38 3.93
N THR A 108 2.63 4.67 4.15
CA THR A 108 2.19 5.69 5.11
C THR A 108 2.02 5.07 6.49
N LYS A 109 2.83 5.53 7.46
CA LYS A 109 2.67 5.15 8.88
C LYS A 109 1.26 5.52 9.36
N TRP A 110 0.55 4.56 9.96
CA TRP A 110 -0.84 4.70 10.39
C TRP A 110 -1.83 4.97 9.24
N GLY A 111 -1.45 4.60 8.02
CA GLY A 111 -2.30 4.52 6.85
C GLY A 111 -2.34 3.07 6.38
N ASP A 112 -1.81 2.81 5.17
CA ASP A 112 -1.64 1.46 4.61
C ASP A 112 -0.68 0.58 5.42
N GLY A 113 0.19 1.17 6.25
CA GLY A 113 1.01 0.44 7.21
C GLY A 113 0.25 -0.08 8.45
N ALA A 114 -1.05 0.20 8.60
CA ALA A 114 -1.86 -0.29 9.71
C ALA A 114 -2.76 -1.45 9.25
N HIS A 115 -2.64 -2.59 9.90
CA HIS A 115 -3.39 -3.82 9.61
C HIS A 115 -3.32 -4.77 10.81
N ASP A 116 -4.21 -5.76 10.85
CA ASP A 116 -4.24 -6.77 11.91
C ASP A 116 -3.33 -7.96 11.59
N PHE A 117 -3.16 -8.28 10.30
CA PHE A 117 -2.26 -9.32 9.80
C PHE A 117 -1.82 -9.00 8.36
N ASN A 118 -0.68 -9.55 7.94
CA ASN A 118 -0.17 -9.34 6.58
C ASN A 118 0.55 -10.59 6.05
N PRO A 119 -0.11 -11.43 5.24
CA PRO A 119 0.47 -12.67 4.73
C PRO A 119 1.60 -12.50 3.71
N ILE A 120 1.77 -11.30 3.13
CA ILE A 120 2.81 -11.01 2.13
C ILE A 120 3.93 -10.11 2.66
N ALA A 121 3.95 -9.86 3.98
CA ALA A 121 4.90 -8.94 4.59
C ALA A 121 6.37 -9.32 4.38
N ASP A 122 6.66 -10.60 4.21
CA ASP A 122 8.03 -11.13 4.01
C ASP A 122 8.35 -11.45 2.55
N LEU A 123 7.43 -11.21 1.62
CA LEU A 123 7.66 -11.40 0.20
C LEU A 123 8.17 -10.09 -0.43
N THR A 124 9.22 -10.20 -1.24
CA THR A 124 9.68 -9.11 -2.11
C THR A 124 8.71 -8.90 -3.28
N VAL A 125 8.81 -7.77 -3.98
CA VAL A 125 7.97 -7.50 -5.16
C VAL A 125 8.21 -8.54 -6.25
N THR A 126 9.46 -8.97 -6.48
CA THR A 126 9.78 -10.01 -7.45
C THR A 126 9.05 -11.33 -7.10
N GLU A 127 9.12 -11.76 -5.84
CA GLU A 127 8.44 -12.97 -5.36
C GLU A 127 6.91 -12.85 -5.44
N ILE A 128 6.35 -11.65 -5.25
CA ILE A 128 4.92 -11.41 -5.41
C ILE A 128 4.48 -11.61 -6.85
N TYR A 129 5.25 -11.17 -7.85
CA TYR A 129 4.92 -11.41 -9.25
C TYR A 129 4.96 -12.90 -9.62
N GLU A 130 5.98 -13.64 -9.17
CA GLU A 130 6.05 -15.10 -9.33
C GLU A 130 4.83 -15.78 -8.69
N PHE A 131 4.43 -15.31 -7.51
CA PHE A 131 3.27 -15.83 -6.81
C PHE A 131 1.95 -15.50 -7.51
N LEU A 132 1.81 -14.31 -8.08
CA LEU A 132 0.65 -13.92 -8.87
C LEU A 132 0.50 -14.76 -10.15
N GLU A 133 1.62 -15.11 -10.80
CA GLU A 133 1.64 -16.05 -11.93
C GLU A 133 1.14 -17.45 -11.51
N ALA A 134 1.67 -17.98 -10.40
CA ALA A 134 1.25 -19.28 -9.84
C ALA A 134 -0.25 -19.28 -9.47
N LEU A 135 -0.78 -18.16 -8.97
CA LEU A 135 -2.19 -17.98 -8.67
C LEU A 135 -3.04 -17.71 -9.93
N LYS A 136 -2.44 -17.64 -11.12
CA LYS A 136 -3.12 -17.33 -12.39
C LYS A 136 -3.88 -15.99 -12.32
N ALA A 137 -3.25 -14.97 -11.74
CA ALA A 137 -3.82 -13.63 -11.67
C ALA A 137 -4.18 -13.11 -13.08
N PRO A 138 -5.15 -12.20 -13.22
CA PRO A 138 -5.46 -11.58 -14.52
C PRO A 138 -4.23 -10.91 -15.13
N GLU A 139 -4.05 -11.04 -16.45
CA GLU A 139 -2.91 -10.49 -17.19
C GLU A 139 -2.70 -8.99 -16.95
N MET A 140 -3.81 -8.23 -16.80
CA MET A 140 -3.76 -6.80 -16.51
C MET A 140 -3.05 -6.50 -15.17
N ILE A 141 -3.18 -7.38 -14.18
CA ILE A 141 -2.50 -7.26 -12.89
C ILE A 141 -1.03 -7.62 -13.02
N LEU A 142 -0.71 -8.69 -13.77
CA LEU A 142 0.68 -9.12 -13.99
C LEU A 142 1.53 -8.10 -14.75
N ARG A 143 0.91 -7.30 -15.63
CA ARG A 143 1.59 -6.28 -16.43
C ARG A 143 1.59 -4.89 -15.82
N LYS A 144 0.82 -4.68 -14.75
CA LYS A 144 0.70 -3.36 -14.13
C LYS A 144 1.96 -3.03 -13.32
N ALA A 145 2.58 -1.91 -13.63
CA ALA A 145 3.70 -1.40 -12.83
C ALA A 145 3.20 -1.00 -11.42
N PRO A 146 3.95 -1.31 -10.37
CA PRO A 146 3.63 -0.86 -9.02
C PRO A 146 3.56 0.67 -8.95
N SER A 147 2.51 1.17 -8.32
CA SER A 147 2.29 2.60 -8.12
C SER A 147 1.43 2.84 -6.89
N ALA A 148 1.85 3.78 -6.05
CA ALA A 148 1.05 4.26 -4.93
C ALA A 148 -0.17 5.09 -5.39
N ALA A 149 -0.27 5.42 -6.68
CA ALA A 149 -1.33 6.23 -7.29
C ALA A 149 -1.59 7.57 -6.54
N LEU A 150 -0.54 8.19 -6.02
CA LEU A 150 -0.62 9.48 -5.33
C LEU A 150 -0.50 10.66 -6.29
N PHE A 151 0.13 10.46 -7.45
CA PHE A 151 0.32 11.44 -8.52
C PHE A 151 0.09 10.81 -9.90
N ASP A 152 -0.42 11.60 -10.85
CA ASP A 152 -0.70 11.13 -12.23
C ASP A 152 0.59 10.65 -12.93
N GLY A 153 0.58 9.41 -13.41
CA GLY A 153 1.63 8.84 -14.26
C GLY A 153 2.95 8.52 -13.56
N GLN A 154 3.02 8.65 -12.23
CA GLN A 154 4.20 8.31 -11.46
C GLN A 154 4.19 6.82 -11.04
N THR A 155 5.33 6.16 -11.18
CA THR A 155 5.55 4.83 -10.63
C THR A 155 6.40 4.91 -9.36
N ASP A 156 6.31 3.91 -8.51
CA ASP A 156 7.09 3.80 -7.29
C ASP A 156 8.60 3.86 -7.58
N GLU A 157 9.05 3.17 -8.63
CA GLU A 157 10.46 3.15 -9.04
C GLU A 157 10.99 4.52 -9.45
N GLN A 158 10.16 5.34 -10.13
CA GLN A 158 10.53 6.72 -10.48
C GLN A 158 10.69 7.60 -9.24
N GLU A 159 9.82 7.43 -8.25
CA GLU A 159 9.88 8.18 -7.00
C GLU A 159 11.06 7.75 -6.13
N MET A 160 11.27 6.45 -5.99
CA MET A 160 12.39 5.90 -5.23
C MET A 160 13.74 6.17 -5.88
N GLY A 161 13.80 6.25 -7.22
CA GLY A 161 15.02 6.34 -8.00
C GLY A 161 15.80 5.03 -8.08
N VAL A 162 15.16 3.92 -7.74
CA VAL A 162 15.67 2.54 -7.82
C VAL A 162 14.57 1.62 -8.31
N THR A 163 14.94 0.56 -9.03
CA THR A 163 13.96 -0.46 -9.44
C THR A 163 13.70 -1.46 -8.32
N TYR A 164 12.54 -2.10 -8.34
CA TYR A 164 12.26 -3.19 -7.40
C TYR A 164 13.23 -4.36 -7.57
N ALA A 165 13.68 -4.64 -8.79
CA ALA A 165 14.69 -5.66 -9.03
C ALA A 165 16.02 -5.34 -8.31
N GLN A 166 16.47 -4.08 -8.33
CA GLN A 166 17.66 -3.63 -7.59
C GLN A 166 17.45 -3.68 -6.08
N LEU A 167 16.29 -3.24 -5.61
CA LEU A 167 15.94 -3.28 -4.19
C LEU A 167 15.89 -4.70 -3.65
N ASP A 168 15.23 -5.60 -4.38
CA ASP A 168 15.11 -7.01 -3.99
C ASP A 168 16.46 -7.74 -4.03
N ALA A 169 17.32 -7.44 -5.02
CA ALA A 169 18.69 -7.94 -5.07
C ALA A 169 19.50 -7.49 -3.84
N HIS A 170 19.37 -6.20 -3.45
CA HIS A 170 20.00 -5.67 -2.24
C HIS A 170 19.50 -6.38 -0.97
N ILE A 171 18.18 -6.60 -0.85
CA ILE A 171 17.56 -7.30 0.30
C ILE A 171 18.08 -8.74 0.41
N ARG A 172 18.36 -9.40 -0.73
CA ARG A 172 18.96 -10.75 -0.77
C ARG A 172 20.47 -10.77 -0.52
N GLY A 173 21.12 -9.60 -0.40
CA GLY A 173 22.57 -9.49 -0.21
C GLY A 173 23.39 -9.63 -1.50
N GLU A 174 22.75 -9.48 -2.66
CA GLU A 174 23.41 -9.49 -3.97
C GLU A 174 24.12 -8.15 -4.24
N GLN A 175 25.11 -8.19 -5.13
CA GLN A 175 25.79 -6.97 -5.52
C GLN A 175 24.95 -6.14 -6.50
N ILE A 176 24.84 -4.86 -6.21
CA ILE A 176 24.20 -3.85 -7.08
C ILE A 176 25.12 -2.65 -7.23
N GLU A 177 24.78 -1.73 -8.11
CA GLU A 177 25.51 -0.47 -8.26
C GLU A 177 25.58 0.31 -6.95
N GLU A 178 26.76 0.83 -6.60
CA GLU A 178 27.02 1.49 -5.31
C GLU A 178 26.10 2.72 -5.10
N GLU A 179 25.81 3.48 -6.17
CA GLU A 179 24.88 4.61 -6.11
C GLU A 179 23.47 4.16 -5.67
N LYS A 180 22.97 3.08 -6.25
CA LYS A 180 21.65 2.53 -5.93
C LYS A 180 21.60 1.94 -4.52
N LYS A 181 22.66 1.25 -4.12
CA LYS A 181 22.83 0.75 -2.75
C LYS A 181 22.76 1.89 -1.74
N ASN A 182 23.55 2.95 -1.94
CA ASN A 182 23.55 4.11 -1.05
C ASN A 182 22.17 4.77 -0.97
N ARG A 183 21.44 4.85 -2.08
CA ARG A 183 20.08 5.38 -2.11
C ARG A 183 19.11 4.52 -1.28
N ILE A 184 19.18 3.20 -1.43
CA ILE A 184 18.35 2.24 -0.66
C ILE A 184 18.65 2.36 0.83
N GLU A 185 19.93 2.38 1.21
CA GLU A 185 20.34 2.50 2.62
C GLU A 185 19.92 3.83 3.24
N GLN A 186 19.96 4.93 2.50
CA GLN A 186 19.46 6.23 2.95
C GLN A 186 17.94 6.18 3.21
N MET A 187 17.15 5.61 2.29
CA MET A 187 15.71 5.44 2.49
C MET A 187 15.41 4.54 3.66
N HIS A 188 16.14 3.43 3.80
CA HIS A 188 16.03 2.51 4.91
C HIS A 188 16.25 3.23 6.25
N ALA A 189 17.36 3.95 6.40
CA ALA A 189 17.69 4.68 7.62
C ALA A 189 16.65 5.78 7.94
N ALA A 190 16.29 6.60 6.94
CA ALA A 190 15.32 7.68 7.12
C ALA A 190 13.93 7.20 7.55
N SER A 191 13.55 5.99 7.13
CA SER A 191 12.23 5.41 7.41
C SER A 191 12.19 4.48 8.63
N GLU A 192 13.28 4.36 9.40
CA GLU A 192 13.36 3.45 10.55
C GLU A 192 12.22 3.64 11.55
N HIS A 193 11.82 4.89 11.80
CA HIS A 193 10.69 5.24 12.67
C HIS A 193 9.35 4.62 12.25
N LYS A 194 9.22 4.17 10.99
CA LYS A 194 8.01 3.49 10.49
C LYS A 194 8.00 2.00 10.84
N ARG A 195 9.19 1.39 10.98
CA ARG A 195 9.37 -0.04 11.27
C ARG A 195 9.54 -0.33 12.76
N ARG A 196 10.07 0.64 13.52
CA ARG A 196 10.15 0.53 14.97
C ARG A 196 8.79 0.63 15.62
N GLY A 197 8.61 -0.11 16.70
CA GLY A 197 7.48 0.09 17.60
C GLY A 197 7.43 1.51 18.16
N ILE A 198 6.33 1.84 18.82
CA ILE A 198 6.17 3.14 19.48
C ILE A 198 7.26 3.28 20.56
N VAL A 199 8.00 4.38 20.49
CA VAL A 199 8.95 4.73 21.56
C VAL A 199 8.16 5.06 22.82
N LYS A 200 8.43 4.34 23.88
CA LYS A 200 7.78 4.52 25.18
C LYS A 200 8.82 4.53 26.29
N TYR A 201 8.47 5.17 27.38
CA TYR A 201 9.24 5.03 28.60
C TYR A 201 9.05 3.62 29.18
N GLU A 202 10.14 2.94 29.48
CA GLU A 202 10.13 1.68 30.20
C GLU A 202 10.66 1.96 31.62
N LYS A 203 9.89 1.53 32.61
CA LYS A 203 10.28 1.67 34.00
C LYS A 203 11.23 0.53 34.35
N ASP A 204 12.40 0.84 34.91
CA ASP A 204 13.36 -0.12 35.43
C ASP A 204 12.75 -1.04 36.51
#